data_0a99da16f95d9e869b619c23c9f99554
#
_entry.id   0a99da16f95d9e869b619c23c9f99554
#
_cell.length_a   1.000
_cell.length_b   1.000
_cell.length_c   1.000
_cell.angle_alpha   90.00
_cell.angle_beta   90.00
_cell.angle_gamma   90.00
#
_symmetry.space_group_name_H-M   'P 1'
#
loop_
_entity.id
_entity.type
_entity.pdbx_description
1 polymer ?
#
loop_
_entity_poly.entity_id
_entity_poly.type
_entity_poly.pdbx_seq_one_letter_code
_entity_poly.pdbx_strand_id
1 'polypeptide(L)'
;MKKKMVSLVVAAAMMTAVGCSSTGGTKTDAGGAKTDTSAKKPVVGVAIYKFDDTFMTGVRNAISQAAEGKAQADIVDSQNSQPTQNDKVDLFITKKVNALAINPVDRTAASVIVDKAKAANIPVVFFNREPLADDMKKWDKVYYVGAKAEQSGTMEGQLIVDYFKAHPEADKNKDGVLQYVMLKGEPGHQDAELRTKFSIKAVEDSGMKVEKLAEDTAMWDRVKGQEKMAAFLASHGDKIEAVFANNDDMALGAIEALKAKGYFKDGKFMPVVGVDATAPALKALEDGTLLGTVLNDAKNQGKATFNLANVLASGQTPNKDNTGYEITDGKYVWVPYKKITKDNMNDAK
;
A
#
# COMPACT_ATOMS: atom_id res chain seq x y z
N MET A 1 20.30 -24.71 -55.19
CA MET A 1 20.64 -23.97 -56.45
C MET A 1 20.94 -22.52 -56.08
N LYS A 2 22.19 -22.11 -56.39
CA LYS A 2 22.73 -20.75 -56.72
C LYS A 2 22.38 -19.59 -55.75
N LYS A 3 23.29 -19.19 -54.79
CA LYS A 3 24.38 -18.22 -54.93
C LYS A 3 24.00 -16.89 -55.61
N LYS A 4 24.15 -15.78 -54.85
CA LYS A 4 25.04 -14.67 -55.25
C LYS A 4 25.30 -13.72 -54.07
N MET A 5 26.57 -13.68 -53.64
CA MET A 5 27.24 -12.58 -52.94
C MET A 5 27.47 -11.43 -53.92
N VAL A 6 27.42 -10.18 -53.46
CA VAL A 6 28.18 -9.08 -54.06
C VAL A 6 28.73 -8.22 -52.93
N SER A 7 30.06 -8.21 -52.83
CA SER A 7 30.90 -7.22 -52.12
C SER A 7 31.29 -6.14 -53.12
N LEU A 8 31.54 -4.92 -52.66
CA LEU A 8 32.60 -3.98 -53.14
C LEU A 8 32.50 -2.67 -52.36
N VAL A 9 33.47 -2.28 -51.60
CA VAL A 9 34.80 -1.69 -51.73
C VAL A 9 34.79 -0.14 -51.67
N VAL A 10 35.33 0.33 -50.56
CA VAL A 10 36.35 1.38 -50.31
C VAL A 10 36.42 2.61 -51.21
N ALA A 11 36.47 3.79 -50.63
CA ALA A 11 37.43 4.84 -51.00
C ALA A 11 37.64 5.86 -49.87
N ALA A 12 38.86 5.94 -49.41
CA ALA A 12 39.43 7.00 -48.58
C ALA A 12 39.84 8.17 -49.47
N ALA A 13 39.68 9.38 -49.00
CA ALA A 13 40.37 10.55 -49.54
C ALA A 13 40.80 11.48 -48.40
N MET A 14 42.10 11.49 -48.13
CA MET A 14 42.82 12.57 -47.44
C MET A 14 43.04 13.73 -48.39
N MET A 15 42.83 14.96 -47.91
CA MET A 15 43.54 16.11 -48.48
C MET A 15 43.90 17.10 -47.35
N THR A 16 45.22 17.26 -47.23
CA THR A 16 45.93 18.29 -46.48
C THR A 16 45.95 19.58 -47.25
N ALA A 17 45.76 20.70 -46.62
CA ALA A 17 46.25 21.99 -47.13
C ALA A 17 46.71 22.88 -45.97
N VAL A 18 47.99 23.23 -46.02
CA VAL A 18 48.73 24.18 -45.20
C VAL A 18 48.52 25.60 -45.77
N GLY A 19 48.46 26.62 -44.92
CA GLY A 19 48.46 28.00 -45.37
C GLY A 19 48.53 29.01 -44.23
N CYS A 20 49.64 29.73 -44.16
CA CYS A 20 50.22 30.59 -43.12
C CYS A 20 49.48 31.88 -42.76
N SER A 21 49.68 32.23 -41.49
CA SER A 21 50.06 33.53 -40.85
C SER A 21 49.37 34.85 -41.23
N SER A 22 48.84 35.53 -40.22
CA SER A 22 49.30 36.87 -39.80
C SER A 22 48.73 37.30 -38.46
N THR A 23 49.61 37.87 -37.67
CA THR A 23 49.59 38.57 -36.37
C THR A 23 48.39 39.43 -36.03
N GLY A 24 47.98 39.38 -34.76
CA GLY A 24 47.56 40.59 -34.04
C GLY A 24 46.37 40.43 -33.08
N GLY A 25 46.59 40.52 -31.77
CA GLY A 25 45.57 41.01 -30.84
C GLY A 25 45.11 40.05 -29.75
N THR A 26 45.81 40.05 -28.64
CA THR A 26 45.40 39.51 -27.31
C THR A 26 44.01 39.98 -26.88
N LYS A 27 43.10 39.03 -26.69
CA LYS A 27 42.09 39.11 -25.63
C LYS A 27 41.80 37.66 -25.18
N THR A 28 42.24 37.38 -23.97
CA THR A 28 41.88 36.20 -23.18
C THR A 28 40.40 36.25 -22.85
N ASP A 29 39.57 35.56 -23.59
CA ASP A 29 38.23 35.19 -23.11
C ASP A 29 38.30 33.74 -22.60
N ALA A 30 38.26 33.60 -21.28
CA ALA A 30 38.11 32.35 -20.62
C ALA A 30 36.67 31.82 -20.88
N GLY A 31 36.52 31.11 -21.98
CA GLY A 31 35.32 30.32 -22.26
C GLY A 31 35.22 29.22 -21.23
N GLY A 32 34.51 29.51 -20.13
CA GLY A 32 34.11 28.50 -19.17
C GLY A 32 33.29 27.44 -19.86
N ALA A 33 33.89 26.24 -20.03
CA ALA A 33 33.16 25.04 -20.37
C ALA A 33 32.07 24.86 -19.28
N LYS A 34 30.84 25.20 -19.60
CA LYS A 34 29.68 24.74 -18.81
C LYS A 34 29.70 23.22 -18.90
N THR A 35 30.31 22.57 -17.93
CA THR A 35 30.04 21.16 -17.65
C THR A 35 28.56 21.10 -17.28
N ASP A 36 27.76 20.66 -18.23
CA ASP A 36 26.36 20.32 -18.02
C ASP A 36 26.34 19.02 -17.16
N THR A 37 26.65 19.19 -15.87
CA THR A 37 26.45 18.17 -14.86
C THR A 37 24.98 18.17 -14.52
N SER A 38 24.13 17.69 -15.41
CA SER A 38 22.80 17.23 -15.01
C SER A 38 23.04 16.04 -14.06
N ALA A 39 23.04 16.31 -12.76
CA ALA A 39 23.20 15.28 -11.74
C ALA A 39 22.17 14.20 -12.03
N LYS A 40 22.64 12.97 -12.28
CA LYS A 40 21.78 11.82 -12.58
C LYS A 40 20.80 11.68 -11.40
N LYS A 41 19.49 11.72 -11.70
CA LYS A 41 18.46 11.56 -10.66
C LYS A 41 18.66 10.25 -9.91
N PRO A 42 18.46 10.23 -8.59
CA PRO A 42 18.56 9.00 -7.83
C PRO A 42 17.51 7.98 -8.30
N VAL A 43 17.80 6.71 -8.11
CA VAL A 43 16.91 5.60 -8.45
C VAL A 43 16.45 4.94 -7.16
N VAL A 44 15.13 4.84 -6.97
CA VAL A 44 14.50 4.09 -5.88
C VAL A 44 13.91 2.80 -6.45
N GLY A 45 14.39 1.65 -5.97
CA GLY A 45 13.82 0.34 -6.30
C GLY A 45 12.60 0.08 -5.42
N VAL A 46 11.43 -0.11 -6.03
CA VAL A 46 10.16 -0.31 -5.30
C VAL A 46 9.63 -1.70 -5.60
N ALA A 47 9.52 -2.57 -4.58
CA ALA A 47 8.89 -3.88 -4.74
C ALA A 47 7.55 -3.91 -3.97
N ILE A 48 6.47 -4.16 -4.68
CA ILE A 48 5.11 -4.30 -4.14
C ILE A 48 4.75 -5.77 -4.09
N TYR A 49 4.09 -6.23 -3.01
CA TYR A 49 3.79 -7.64 -2.81
C TYR A 49 2.95 -8.26 -3.93
N LYS A 50 1.95 -7.50 -4.44
CA LYS A 50 1.22 -7.82 -5.67
C LYS A 50 0.56 -6.55 -6.26
N PHE A 51 0.34 -6.51 -7.58
CA PHE A 51 -0.20 -5.36 -8.27
C PHE A 51 -1.73 -5.32 -8.32
N ASP A 52 -2.39 -6.46 -8.23
CA ASP A 52 -3.85 -6.62 -8.32
C ASP A 52 -4.58 -6.43 -6.98
N ASP A 53 -4.00 -5.63 -6.08
CA ASP A 53 -4.60 -5.19 -4.82
C ASP A 53 -5.08 -3.75 -4.98
N THR A 54 -6.35 -3.49 -4.66
CA THR A 54 -6.99 -2.17 -4.86
C THR A 54 -6.32 -1.10 -4.01
N PHE A 55 -6.05 -1.37 -2.72
CA PHE A 55 -5.38 -0.43 -1.84
C PHE A 55 -3.94 -0.15 -2.29
N MET A 56 -3.17 -1.22 -2.59
CA MET A 56 -1.79 -1.08 -3.03
C MET A 56 -1.66 -0.41 -4.40
N THR A 57 -2.68 -0.49 -5.26
CA THR A 57 -2.75 0.30 -6.48
C THR A 57 -2.76 1.81 -6.17
N GLY A 58 -3.52 2.23 -5.15
CA GLY A 58 -3.50 3.62 -4.67
C GLY A 58 -2.12 4.05 -4.16
N VAL A 59 -1.48 3.22 -3.33
CA VAL A 59 -0.12 3.48 -2.81
C VAL A 59 0.91 3.55 -3.95
N ARG A 60 0.87 2.61 -4.90
CA ARG A 60 1.75 2.58 -6.08
C ARG A 60 1.63 3.84 -6.92
N ASN A 61 0.40 4.28 -7.19
CA ASN A 61 0.15 5.50 -7.96
C ASN A 61 0.68 6.74 -7.23
N ALA A 62 0.50 6.81 -5.90
CA ALA A 62 1.02 7.91 -5.09
C ALA A 62 2.56 7.93 -5.05
N ILE A 63 3.23 6.77 -4.99
CA ILE A 63 4.69 6.66 -5.12
C ILE A 63 5.14 7.20 -6.49
N SER A 64 4.50 6.75 -7.58
CA SER A 64 4.82 7.19 -8.93
C SER A 64 4.69 8.70 -9.09
N GLN A 65 3.57 9.27 -8.62
CA GLN A 65 3.30 10.70 -8.67
C GLN A 65 4.31 11.49 -7.82
N ALA A 66 4.64 11.02 -6.62
CA ALA A 66 5.60 11.69 -5.75
C ALA A 66 7.03 11.69 -6.33
N ALA A 67 7.37 10.70 -7.18
CA ALA A 67 8.68 10.57 -7.84
C ALA A 67 8.86 11.53 -9.02
N GLU A 68 7.77 12.02 -9.61
CA GLU A 68 7.84 12.89 -10.78
C GLU A 68 8.76 14.08 -10.57
N GLY A 69 9.68 14.27 -11.50
CA GLY A 69 10.64 15.36 -11.45
C GLY A 69 11.81 15.20 -10.45
N LYS A 70 11.71 14.30 -9.44
CA LYS A 70 12.65 14.17 -8.31
C LYS A 70 13.61 12.98 -8.46
N ALA A 71 13.09 11.79 -8.71
CA ALA A 71 13.87 10.55 -8.82
C ALA A 71 13.22 9.61 -9.84
N GLN A 72 13.94 8.55 -10.21
CA GLN A 72 13.36 7.42 -10.94
C GLN A 72 12.84 6.39 -9.91
N ALA A 73 11.55 6.07 -9.94
CA ALA A 73 10.99 4.93 -9.23
C ALA A 73 10.93 3.71 -10.16
N ASP A 74 11.75 2.68 -9.88
CA ASP A 74 11.72 1.39 -10.59
C ASP A 74 10.78 0.46 -9.82
N ILE A 75 9.51 0.40 -10.25
CA ILE A 75 8.43 -0.27 -9.51
C ILE A 75 8.17 -1.64 -10.10
N VAL A 76 8.22 -2.70 -9.28
CA VAL A 76 8.05 -4.09 -9.70
C VAL A 76 7.00 -4.82 -8.87
N ASP A 77 6.35 -5.80 -9.51
CA ASP A 77 5.43 -6.74 -8.88
C ASP A 77 6.19 -7.95 -8.33
N SER A 78 5.97 -8.27 -7.06
CA SER A 78 6.48 -9.50 -6.43
C SER A 78 5.55 -10.70 -6.62
N GLN A 79 4.39 -10.52 -7.26
CA GLN A 79 3.44 -11.58 -7.62
C GLN A 79 2.99 -12.44 -6.42
N ASN A 80 2.89 -11.83 -5.24
CA ASN A 80 2.59 -12.49 -3.97
C ASN A 80 3.53 -13.69 -3.68
N SER A 81 4.79 -13.60 -4.12
CA SER A 81 5.81 -14.65 -3.99
C SER A 81 7.05 -14.10 -3.32
N GLN A 82 7.37 -14.57 -2.11
CA GLN A 82 8.57 -14.13 -1.41
C GLN A 82 9.88 -14.46 -2.15
N PRO A 83 10.06 -15.63 -2.79
CA PRO A 83 11.20 -15.88 -3.65
C PRO A 83 11.32 -14.84 -4.78
N THR A 84 10.22 -14.56 -5.49
CA THR A 84 10.20 -13.54 -6.54
C THR A 84 10.60 -12.16 -5.99
N GLN A 85 10.11 -11.78 -4.80
CA GLN A 85 10.51 -10.53 -4.17
C GLN A 85 12.01 -10.48 -3.87
N ASN A 86 12.56 -11.56 -3.35
CA ASN A 86 14.01 -11.66 -3.09
C ASN A 86 14.84 -11.49 -4.36
N ASP A 87 14.41 -12.08 -5.49
CA ASP A 87 15.06 -11.92 -6.78
C ASP A 87 15.00 -10.47 -7.30
N LYS A 88 13.85 -9.78 -7.06
CA LYS A 88 13.72 -8.34 -7.40
C LYS A 88 14.66 -7.48 -6.57
N VAL A 89 14.80 -7.78 -5.27
CA VAL A 89 15.74 -7.08 -4.39
C VAL A 89 17.18 -7.30 -4.86
N ASP A 90 17.58 -8.53 -5.23
CA ASP A 90 18.89 -8.83 -5.77
C ASP A 90 19.16 -8.09 -7.09
N LEU A 91 18.15 -7.97 -7.94
CA LEU A 91 18.24 -7.18 -9.18
C LEU A 91 18.45 -5.68 -8.88
N PHE A 92 17.73 -5.11 -7.90
CA PHE A 92 17.91 -3.72 -7.48
C PHE A 92 19.32 -3.46 -6.93
N ILE A 93 19.83 -4.39 -6.10
CA ILE A 93 21.20 -4.32 -5.58
C ILE A 93 22.22 -4.37 -6.71
N THR A 94 22.05 -5.27 -7.69
CA THR A 94 22.92 -5.38 -8.88
C THR A 94 22.88 -4.11 -9.72
N LYS A 95 21.72 -3.49 -9.88
CA LYS A 95 21.54 -2.19 -10.56
C LYS A 95 22.10 -1.01 -9.77
N LYS A 96 22.50 -1.22 -8.51
CA LYS A 96 22.99 -0.18 -7.59
C LYS A 96 21.99 0.96 -7.42
N VAL A 97 20.72 0.62 -7.15
CA VAL A 97 19.71 1.62 -6.79
C VAL A 97 20.15 2.39 -5.54
N ASN A 98 19.69 3.62 -5.38
CA ASN A 98 20.14 4.48 -4.28
C ASN A 98 19.38 4.22 -2.96
N ALA A 99 18.16 3.69 -3.05
CA ALA A 99 17.35 3.24 -1.91
C ALA A 99 16.37 2.16 -2.34
N LEU A 100 15.91 1.36 -1.38
CA LEU A 100 14.85 0.37 -1.55
C LEU A 100 13.58 0.83 -0.83
N ALA A 101 12.42 0.65 -1.47
CA ALA A 101 11.11 0.76 -0.83
C ALA A 101 10.39 -0.58 -1.02
N ILE A 102 10.13 -1.30 0.07
CA ILE A 102 9.66 -2.69 0.02
C ILE A 102 8.34 -2.85 0.77
N ASN A 103 7.32 -3.29 0.07
CA ASN A 103 6.11 -3.82 0.67
C ASN A 103 6.28 -5.35 0.78
N PRO A 104 6.58 -5.91 1.95
CA PRO A 104 6.93 -7.32 2.09
C PRO A 104 5.80 -8.24 1.63
N VAL A 105 6.12 -9.33 0.94
CA VAL A 105 5.18 -10.44 0.73
C VAL A 105 4.93 -11.12 2.08
N ASP A 106 6.00 -11.52 2.75
CA ASP A 106 5.99 -12.06 4.10
C ASP A 106 6.79 -11.15 5.04
N ARG A 107 6.11 -10.55 6.02
CA ARG A 107 6.75 -9.67 7.02
C ARG A 107 7.84 -10.37 7.84
N THR A 108 7.72 -11.68 8.01
CA THR A 108 8.70 -12.47 8.78
C THR A 108 9.98 -12.77 7.99
N ALA A 109 9.96 -12.57 6.66
CA ALA A 109 11.11 -12.73 5.79
C ALA A 109 11.90 -11.40 5.58
N ALA A 110 11.50 -10.30 6.22
CA ALA A 110 12.14 -8.99 6.09
C ALA A 110 13.63 -9.01 6.48
N SER A 111 14.01 -9.87 7.43
CA SER A 111 15.39 -10.08 7.86
C SER A 111 16.35 -10.29 6.69
N VAL A 112 16.00 -11.15 5.73
CA VAL A 112 16.83 -11.47 4.56
C VAL A 112 17.03 -10.22 3.67
N ILE A 113 15.99 -9.42 3.50
CA ILE A 113 16.06 -8.17 2.71
C ILE A 113 16.96 -7.15 3.41
N VAL A 114 16.84 -7.01 4.74
CA VAL A 114 17.70 -6.12 5.54
C VAL A 114 19.15 -6.51 5.43
N ASP A 115 19.47 -7.81 5.57
CA ASP A 115 20.85 -8.30 5.52
C ASP A 115 21.49 -8.04 4.14
N LYS A 116 20.77 -8.29 3.04
CA LYS A 116 21.22 -7.99 1.67
C LYS A 116 21.44 -6.48 1.45
N ALA A 117 20.49 -5.66 1.87
CA ALA A 117 20.56 -4.21 1.73
C ALA A 117 21.71 -3.62 2.56
N LYS A 118 21.90 -4.10 3.80
CA LYS A 118 23.02 -3.72 4.69
C LYS A 118 24.36 -4.06 4.05
N ALA A 119 24.53 -5.27 3.50
CA ALA A 119 25.75 -5.69 2.82
C ALA A 119 26.08 -4.81 1.60
N ALA A 120 25.05 -4.34 0.88
CA ALA A 120 25.20 -3.43 -0.25
C ALA A 120 25.23 -1.94 0.16
N ASN A 121 25.04 -1.61 1.44
CA ASN A 121 24.89 -0.25 1.98
C ASN A 121 23.79 0.56 1.31
N ILE A 122 22.67 -0.08 0.94
CA ILE A 122 21.50 0.56 0.31
C ILE A 122 20.38 0.67 1.36
N PRO A 123 19.94 1.88 1.76
CA PRO A 123 18.90 2.06 2.77
C PRO A 123 17.57 1.46 2.34
N VAL A 124 16.75 1.01 3.31
CA VAL A 124 15.48 0.34 3.08
C VAL A 124 14.35 1.05 3.81
N VAL A 125 13.28 1.33 3.10
CA VAL A 125 11.99 1.76 3.64
C VAL A 125 10.99 0.64 3.43
N PHE A 126 10.60 -0.05 4.48
CA PHE A 126 9.45 -0.94 4.42
C PHE A 126 8.16 -0.14 4.49
N PHE A 127 7.10 -0.62 3.86
CA PHE A 127 5.82 0.08 3.91
C PHE A 127 4.62 -0.87 3.91
N ASN A 128 3.50 -0.39 4.47
CA ASN A 128 2.23 -1.09 4.65
C ASN A 128 2.33 -2.34 5.54
N ARG A 129 3.08 -3.37 5.17
CA ARG A 129 3.31 -4.58 5.98
C ARG A 129 4.53 -4.37 6.89
N GLU A 130 4.30 -4.22 8.19
CA GLU A 130 5.37 -3.93 9.15
C GLU A 130 6.26 -5.15 9.39
N PRO A 131 7.59 -5.05 9.23
CA PRO A 131 8.52 -6.10 9.61
C PRO A 131 8.46 -6.43 11.10
N LEU A 132 9.07 -7.52 11.51
CA LEU A 132 9.26 -7.81 12.93
C LEU A 132 10.14 -6.73 13.59
N ALA A 133 9.83 -6.40 14.85
CA ALA A 133 10.55 -5.36 15.58
C ALA A 133 12.08 -5.60 15.64
N ASP A 134 12.51 -6.86 15.68
CA ASP A 134 13.94 -7.20 15.70
C ASP A 134 14.60 -6.97 14.33
N ASP A 135 13.88 -7.17 13.22
CA ASP A 135 14.38 -6.86 11.89
C ASP A 135 14.59 -5.35 11.70
N MET A 136 13.69 -4.53 12.25
CA MET A 136 13.82 -3.07 12.25
C MET A 136 15.05 -2.57 13.01
N LYS A 137 15.55 -3.33 14.00
CA LYS A 137 16.73 -2.99 14.81
C LYS A 137 18.07 -3.44 14.19
N LYS A 138 18.06 -4.34 13.20
CA LYS A 138 19.28 -4.93 12.61
C LYS A 138 20.23 -3.92 12.00
N TRP A 139 19.69 -2.78 11.56
CA TRP A 139 20.48 -1.74 10.92
C TRP A 139 19.82 -0.36 11.12
N ASP A 140 20.63 0.70 11.19
CA ASP A 140 20.20 2.08 11.39
C ASP A 140 19.48 2.69 10.16
N LYS A 141 19.77 2.16 8.94
CA LYS A 141 19.15 2.63 7.69
C LYS A 141 17.93 1.79 7.28
N VAL A 142 17.20 1.26 8.25
CA VAL A 142 15.92 0.57 8.06
C VAL A 142 14.81 1.44 8.64
N TYR A 143 13.80 1.73 7.81
CA TYR A 143 12.66 2.57 8.16
C TYR A 143 11.34 1.88 7.80
N TYR A 144 10.24 2.37 8.37
CA TYR A 144 8.90 1.88 8.07
C TYR A 144 7.92 3.04 7.88
N VAL A 145 7.01 2.89 6.90
CA VAL A 145 5.87 3.76 6.67
C VAL A 145 4.60 2.93 6.67
N GLY A 146 3.66 3.25 7.53
CA GLY A 146 2.38 2.55 7.60
C GLY A 146 1.41 3.19 8.57
N ALA A 147 0.47 2.40 9.06
CA ALA A 147 -0.56 2.86 10.00
C ALA A 147 -0.73 1.84 11.14
N LYS A 148 -1.26 2.28 12.30
CA LYS A 148 -1.44 1.41 13.48
C LYS A 148 -2.75 0.64 13.36
N ALA A 149 -2.69 -0.62 12.97
CA ALA A 149 -3.86 -1.45 12.67
C ALA A 149 -4.88 -1.56 13.81
N GLU A 150 -4.45 -1.46 15.08
CA GLU A 150 -5.35 -1.42 16.24
C GLU A 150 -6.35 -0.26 16.16
N GLN A 151 -5.91 0.89 15.65
CA GLN A 151 -6.78 2.06 15.51
C GLN A 151 -7.87 1.80 14.48
N SER A 152 -7.53 1.17 13.34
CA SER A 152 -8.53 0.88 12.31
C SER A 152 -9.57 -0.13 12.80
N GLY A 153 -9.15 -1.21 13.46
CA GLY A 153 -10.07 -2.15 14.08
C GLY A 153 -11.00 -1.47 15.09
N THR A 154 -10.43 -0.65 15.99
CA THR A 154 -11.25 0.09 16.99
C THR A 154 -12.28 0.99 16.31
N MET A 155 -11.90 1.73 15.27
CA MET A 155 -12.82 2.60 14.51
C MET A 155 -13.90 1.80 13.77
N GLU A 156 -13.54 0.64 13.22
CA GLU A 156 -14.48 -0.29 12.57
C GLU A 156 -15.54 -0.80 13.57
N GLY A 157 -15.12 -1.23 14.77
CA GLY A 157 -16.03 -1.62 15.85
C GLY A 157 -16.94 -0.49 16.29
N GLN A 158 -16.39 0.74 16.40
CA GLN A 158 -17.18 1.93 16.75
C GLN A 158 -18.29 2.24 15.73
N LEU A 159 -18.06 2.01 14.42
CA LEU A 159 -19.10 2.17 13.40
C LEU A 159 -20.31 1.27 13.68
N ILE A 160 -20.09 0.03 14.07
CA ILE A 160 -21.16 -0.91 14.44
C ILE A 160 -21.84 -0.48 15.73
N VAL A 161 -21.06 -0.10 16.75
CA VAL A 161 -21.62 0.39 18.04
C VAL A 161 -22.52 1.59 17.83
N ASP A 162 -22.07 2.58 17.05
CA ASP A 162 -22.83 3.79 16.76
C ASP A 162 -24.14 3.45 16.04
N TYR A 163 -24.09 2.50 15.08
CA TYR A 163 -25.27 2.04 14.35
C TYR A 163 -26.28 1.34 15.25
N PHE A 164 -25.87 0.36 16.06
CA PHE A 164 -26.78 -0.39 16.94
C PHE A 164 -27.39 0.49 18.04
N LYS A 165 -26.67 1.50 18.52
CA LYS A 165 -27.23 2.50 19.45
C LYS A 165 -28.31 3.36 18.81
N ALA A 166 -28.15 3.69 17.54
CA ALA A 166 -29.14 4.49 16.79
C ALA A 166 -30.31 3.65 16.27
N HIS A 167 -30.11 2.33 16.11
CA HIS A 167 -31.05 1.38 15.51
C HIS A 167 -31.23 0.13 16.40
N PRO A 168 -31.95 0.25 17.56
CA PRO A 168 -32.18 -0.92 18.43
C PRO A 168 -32.89 -2.10 17.75
N GLU A 169 -33.64 -1.83 16.67
CA GLU A 169 -34.28 -2.84 15.84
C GLU A 169 -33.30 -3.71 15.02
N ALA A 170 -32.02 -3.34 14.97
CA ALA A 170 -30.98 -4.13 14.31
C ALA A 170 -30.65 -5.42 15.12
N ASP A 171 -30.89 -5.42 16.42
CA ASP A 171 -30.97 -6.64 17.25
C ASP A 171 -32.28 -7.37 16.90
N LYS A 172 -32.21 -8.28 15.92
CA LYS A 172 -33.38 -8.90 15.28
C LYS A 172 -34.13 -9.85 16.19
N ASN A 173 -33.42 -10.56 17.05
CA ASN A 173 -33.98 -11.53 18.00
C ASN A 173 -34.25 -10.91 19.38
N LYS A 174 -33.78 -9.67 19.63
CA LYS A 174 -33.98 -8.87 20.85
C LYS A 174 -33.38 -9.54 22.11
N ASP A 175 -32.24 -10.21 21.95
CA ASP A 175 -31.54 -10.90 23.05
C ASP A 175 -30.43 -10.02 23.67
N GLY A 176 -30.18 -8.84 23.12
CA GLY A 176 -29.15 -7.90 23.57
C GLY A 176 -27.73 -8.37 23.26
N VAL A 177 -27.57 -9.27 22.29
CA VAL A 177 -26.29 -9.79 21.83
C VAL A 177 -26.14 -9.49 20.33
N LEU A 178 -25.00 -8.98 19.91
CA LEU A 178 -24.69 -8.76 18.50
C LEU A 178 -24.18 -10.07 17.86
N GLN A 179 -24.97 -10.66 16.97
CA GLN A 179 -24.57 -11.82 16.19
C GLN A 179 -23.85 -11.38 14.92
N TYR A 180 -22.56 -11.67 14.83
CA TYR A 180 -21.74 -11.20 13.72
C TYR A 180 -21.00 -12.29 12.96
N VAL A 181 -20.61 -11.98 11.73
CA VAL A 181 -19.64 -12.74 10.94
C VAL A 181 -18.42 -11.87 10.62
N MET A 182 -17.25 -12.53 10.45
CA MET A 182 -15.97 -11.88 10.23
C MET A 182 -15.28 -12.42 8.97
N LEU A 183 -14.94 -11.52 8.05
CA LEU A 183 -14.11 -11.79 6.88
C LEU A 183 -12.68 -11.31 7.16
N LYS A 184 -11.77 -12.25 7.40
CA LYS A 184 -10.38 -11.95 7.71
C LYS A 184 -9.53 -11.81 6.45
N GLY A 185 -8.49 -10.99 6.57
CA GLY A 185 -7.42 -10.92 5.59
C GLY A 185 -6.56 -12.19 5.56
N GLU A 186 -5.32 -12.03 5.16
CA GLU A 186 -4.33 -13.11 5.03
C GLU A 186 -3.91 -13.65 6.41
N PRO A 187 -3.88 -14.97 6.64
CA PRO A 187 -3.41 -15.54 7.90
C PRO A 187 -1.97 -15.12 8.21
N GLY A 188 -1.72 -14.77 9.47
CA GLY A 188 -0.39 -14.30 9.92
C GLY A 188 -0.06 -12.85 9.56
N HIS A 189 -0.93 -12.17 8.79
CA HIS A 189 -0.79 -10.75 8.53
C HIS A 189 -1.19 -9.94 9.78
N GLN A 190 -0.27 -9.09 10.26
CA GLN A 190 -0.48 -8.31 11.49
C GLN A 190 -1.79 -7.52 11.48
N ASP A 191 -2.08 -6.81 10.38
CA ASP A 191 -3.29 -6.00 10.27
C ASP A 191 -4.56 -6.86 10.32
N ALA A 192 -4.55 -8.05 9.70
CA ALA A 192 -5.70 -8.96 9.77
C ALA A 192 -6.01 -9.37 11.20
N GLU A 193 -4.98 -9.76 11.96
CA GLU A 193 -5.16 -10.17 13.35
C GLU A 193 -5.58 -9.00 14.25
N LEU A 194 -4.94 -7.83 14.09
CA LEU A 194 -5.23 -6.65 14.92
C LEU A 194 -6.59 -6.03 14.58
N ARG A 195 -6.95 -5.89 13.31
CA ARG A 195 -8.27 -5.40 12.90
C ARG A 195 -9.38 -6.31 13.44
N THR A 196 -9.24 -7.63 13.25
CA THR A 196 -10.18 -8.62 13.80
C THR A 196 -10.32 -8.50 15.31
N LYS A 197 -9.22 -8.43 16.05
CA LYS A 197 -9.24 -8.36 17.51
C LYS A 197 -9.84 -7.05 18.02
N PHE A 198 -9.37 -5.91 17.48
CA PHE A 198 -9.73 -4.61 18.03
C PHE A 198 -11.10 -4.11 17.57
N SER A 199 -11.65 -4.61 16.43
CA SER A 199 -13.03 -4.30 16.06
C SER A 199 -14.02 -4.93 17.03
N ILE A 200 -13.82 -6.17 17.39
CA ILE A 200 -14.68 -6.85 18.37
C ILE A 200 -14.47 -6.31 19.79
N LYS A 201 -13.21 -6.08 20.16
CA LYS A 201 -12.90 -5.44 21.46
C LYS A 201 -13.61 -4.08 21.61
N ALA A 202 -13.68 -3.26 20.58
CA ALA A 202 -14.36 -1.97 20.65
C ALA A 202 -15.89 -2.13 20.87
N VAL A 203 -16.48 -3.18 20.31
CA VAL A 203 -17.90 -3.51 20.59
C VAL A 203 -18.07 -3.95 22.04
N GLU A 204 -17.23 -4.87 22.53
CA GLU A 204 -17.27 -5.35 23.92
C GLU A 204 -17.02 -4.23 24.93
N ASP A 205 -16.01 -3.36 24.67
CA ASP A 205 -15.70 -2.20 25.53
C ASP A 205 -16.86 -1.18 25.59
N SER A 206 -17.78 -1.18 24.62
CA SER A 206 -18.99 -0.37 24.64
C SER A 206 -20.09 -0.91 25.57
N GLY A 207 -19.89 -2.10 26.12
CA GLY A 207 -20.86 -2.82 26.97
C GLY A 207 -21.80 -3.74 26.19
N MET A 208 -21.69 -3.83 24.85
CA MET A 208 -22.47 -4.77 24.03
C MET A 208 -21.90 -6.17 24.14
N LYS A 209 -22.78 -7.17 24.28
CA LYS A 209 -22.38 -8.57 24.17
C LYS A 209 -22.26 -8.96 22.71
N VAL A 210 -21.38 -9.89 22.40
CA VAL A 210 -21.15 -10.35 21.03
C VAL A 210 -21.20 -11.87 20.92
N GLU A 211 -21.71 -12.37 19.81
CA GLU A 211 -21.66 -13.78 19.44
C GLU A 211 -21.10 -13.90 18.01
N LYS A 212 -19.93 -14.55 17.90
CA LYS A 212 -19.35 -14.82 16.60
C LYS A 212 -20.03 -16.05 15.97
N LEU A 213 -20.86 -15.84 14.95
CA LEU A 213 -21.50 -16.94 14.22
C LEU A 213 -20.52 -17.67 13.29
N ALA A 214 -19.66 -16.90 12.60
CA ALA A 214 -18.67 -17.45 11.69
C ALA A 214 -17.49 -16.48 11.48
N GLU A 215 -16.34 -17.07 11.16
CA GLU A 215 -15.13 -16.35 10.75
C GLU A 215 -14.40 -17.20 9.71
N ASP A 216 -13.96 -16.58 8.62
CA ASP A 216 -13.11 -17.24 7.64
C ASP A 216 -12.19 -16.22 6.95
N THR A 217 -11.11 -16.73 6.34
CA THR A 217 -10.18 -15.86 5.60
C THR A 217 -10.62 -15.71 4.15
N ALA A 218 -10.64 -14.45 3.69
CA ALA A 218 -10.92 -14.11 2.29
C ALA A 218 -9.72 -13.43 1.60
N MET A 219 -8.54 -13.44 2.23
CA MET A 219 -7.25 -13.11 1.62
C MET A 219 -7.20 -11.72 0.96
N TRP A 220 -7.89 -10.71 1.52
CA TRP A 220 -8.03 -9.36 0.98
C TRP A 220 -8.77 -9.28 -0.38
N ASP A 221 -9.42 -10.36 -0.80
CA ASP A 221 -9.96 -10.55 -2.14
C ASP A 221 -11.49 -10.44 -2.17
N ARG A 222 -12.02 -9.68 -3.14
CA ARG A 222 -13.46 -9.43 -3.27
C ARG A 222 -14.25 -10.68 -3.61
N VAL A 223 -13.75 -11.52 -4.52
CA VAL A 223 -14.43 -12.73 -4.95
C VAL A 223 -14.48 -13.72 -3.80
N LYS A 224 -13.39 -13.90 -3.09
CA LYS A 224 -13.36 -14.74 -1.88
C LYS A 224 -14.24 -14.19 -0.78
N GLY A 225 -14.31 -12.87 -0.60
CA GLY A 225 -15.25 -12.22 0.32
C GLY A 225 -16.70 -12.56 -0.02
N GLN A 226 -17.06 -12.52 -1.30
CA GLN A 226 -18.39 -12.93 -1.77
C GLN A 226 -18.67 -14.41 -1.52
N GLU A 227 -17.74 -15.31 -1.84
CA GLU A 227 -17.87 -16.75 -1.62
C GLU A 227 -18.07 -17.10 -0.14
N LYS A 228 -17.24 -16.51 0.74
CA LYS A 228 -17.34 -16.73 2.19
C LYS A 228 -18.64 -16.19 2.77
N MET A 229 -19.05 -15.00 2.37
CA MET A 229 -20.33 -14.43 2.82
C MET A 229 -21.53 -15.26 2.33
N ALA A 230 -21.50 -15.76 1.10
CA ALA A 230 -22.55 -16.66 0.59
C ALA A 230 -22.66 -17.94 1.44
N ALA A 231 -21.52 -18.51 1.87
CA ALA A 231 -21.49 -19.66 2.77
C ALA A 231 -22.02 -19.31 4.17
N PHE A 232 -21.67 -18.15 4.72
CA PHE A 232 -22.20 -17.69 6.01
C PHE A 232 -23.72 -17.49 5.96
N LEU A 233 -24.24 -16.89 4.88
CA LEU A 233 -25.70 -16.73 4.67
C LEU A 233 -26.43 -18.07 4.53
N ALA A 234 -25.80 -19.07 3.92
CA ALA A 234 -26.37 -20.40 3.81
C ALA A 234 -26.46 -21.11 5.17
N SER A 235 -25.47 -20.89 6.05
CA SER A 235 -25.38 -21.57 7.36
C SER A 235 -26.17 -20.85 8.47
N HIS A 236 -26.18 -19.52 8.47
CA HIS A 236 -26.72 -18.72 9.57
C HIS A 236 -27.92 -17.85 9.17
N GLY A 237 -28.07 -17.53 7.87
CA GLY A 237 -29.24 -16.82 7.35
C GLY A 237 -29.51 -15.49 8.05
N ASP A 238 -30.76 -15.31 8.48
CA ASP A 238 -31.21 -14.06 9.12
C ASP A 238 -30.70 -13.87 10.57
N LYS A 239 -29.97 -14.85 11.13
CA LYS A 239 -29.31 -14.68 12.44
C LYS A 239 -28.15 -13.69 12.37
N ILE A 240 -27.57 -13.45 11.20
CA ILE A 240 -26.47 -12.51 11.04
C ILE A 240 -27.00 -11.09 11.18
N GLU A 241 -26.41 -10.30 12.05
CA GLU A 241 -26.81 -8.91 12.36
C GLU A 241 -25.75 -7.89 11.90
N ALA A 242 -24.47 -8.30 11.82
CA ALA A 242 -23.42 -7.46 11.29
C ALA A 242 -22.34 -8.26 10.56
N VAL A 243 -21.68 -7.60 9.61
CA VAL A 243 -20.54 -8.13 8.85
C VAL A 243 -19.33 -7.24 9.07
N PHE A 244 -18.28 -7.80 9.65
CA PHE A 244 -16.96 -7.16 9.74
C PHE A 244 -16.08 -7.70 8.63
N ALA A 245 -15.36 -6.83 7.93
CA ALA A 245 -14.39 -7.22 6.92
C ALA A 245 -13.10 -6.43 7.10
N ASN A 246 -11.98 -7.13 7.23
CA ASN A 246 -10.69 -6.48 7.48
C ASN A 246 -10.24 -5.51 6.37
N ASN A 247 -10.88 -5.54 5.17
CA ASN A 247 -10.72 -4.50 4.15
C ASN A 247 -12.00 -4.30 3.33
N ASP A 248 -12.01 -3.24 2.53
CA ASP A 248 -13.15 -2.87 1.68
C ASP A 248 -13.44 -3.87 0.57
N ASP A 249 -12.42 -4.48 -0.06
CA ASP A 249 -12.68 -5.43 -1.13
C ASP A 249 -13.45 -6.65 -0.62
N MET A 250 -13.11 -7.18 0.54
CA MET A 250 -13.89 -8.27 1.17
C MET A 250 -15.29 -7.80 1.59
N ALA A 251 -15.42 -6.57 2.12
CA ALA A 251 -16.72 -5.96 2.44
C ALA A 251 -17.61 -5.83 1.21
N LEU A 252 -17.06 -5.34 0.09
CA LEU A 252 -17.77 -5.23 -1.17
C LEU A 252 -18.18 -6.61 -1.73
N GLY A 253 -17.32 -7.62 -1.58
CA GLY A 253 -17.68 -9.00 -1.89
C GLY A 253 -18.87 -9.50 -1.05
N ALA A 254 -18.85 -9.22 0.26
CA ALA A 254 -19.98 -9.55 1.15
C ALA A 254 -21.26 -8.85 0.73
N ILE A 255 -21.19 -7.57 0.34
CA ILE A 255 -22.33 -6.81 -0.17
C ILE A 255 -22.94 -7.46 -1.41
N GLU A 256 -22.14 -7.97 -2.34
CA GLU A 256 -22.64 -8.67 -3.53
C GLU A 256 -23.40 -9.98 -3.16
N ALA A 257 -22.87 -10.75 -2.20
CA ALA A 257 -23.57 -11.93 -1.70
C ALA A 257 -24.89 -11.57 -1.00
N LEU A 258 -24.91 -10.49 -0.22
CA LEU A 258 -26.11 -9.97 0.44
C LEU A 258 -27.15 -9.47 -0.58
N LYS A 259 -26.76 -8.74 -1.63
CA LYS A 259 -27.63 -8.30 -2.71
C LYS A 259 -28.31 -9.50 -3.41
N ALA A 260 -27.58 -10.58 -3.64
CA ALA A 260 -28.12 -11.82 -4.22
C ALA A 260 -29.20 -12.47 -3.34
N LYS A 261 -29.23 -12.16 -2.03
CA LYS A 261 -30.26 -12.58 -1.06
C LYS A 261 -31.32 -11.50 -0.77
N GLY A 262 -31.36 -10.46 -1.59
CA GLY A 262 -32.38 -9.41 -1.49
C GLY A 262 -32.14 -8.36 -0.42
N TYR A 263 -30.94 -8.29 0.18
CA TYR A 263 -30.58 -7.19 1.07
C TYR A 263 -30.40 -5.88 0.28
N PHE A 264 -30.50 -4.75 0.98
CA PHE A 264 -30.43 -3.39 0.46
C PHE A 264 -31.59 -3.05 -0.51
N LYS A 265 -32.69 -3.77 -0.37
CA LYS A 265 -33.99 -3.52 -1.05
C LYS A 265 -35.11 -3.64 -0.02
N ASP A 266 -36.21 -2.94 -0.26
CA ASP A 266 -37.46 -3.04 0.50
C ASP A 266 -37.26 -2.90 2.03
N GLY A 267 -36.31 -2.06 2.47
CA GLY A 267 -35.98 -1.84 3.87
C GLY A 267 -35.13 -2.93 4.54
N LYS A 268 -34.75 -3.98 3.83
CA LYS A 268 -33.88 -5.04 4.37
C LYS A 268 -32.43 -4.58 4.33
N PHE A 269 -31.86 -4.17 5.45
CA PHE A 269 -30.48 -3.70 5.58
C PHE A 269 -29.62 -4.69 6.37
N MET A 270 -28.31 -4.71 6.08
CA MET A 270 -27.27 -5.42 6.81
C MET A 270 -26.12 -4.45 7.03
N PRO A 271 -25.74 -4.12 8.27
CA PRO A 271 -24.56 -3.31 8.52
C PRO A 271 -23.30 -4.07 8.14
N VAL A 272 -22.57 -3.54 7.17
CA VAL A 272 -21.28 -4.04 6.69
C VAL A 272 -20.26 -2.94 6.89
N VAL A 273 -19.12 -3.26 7.50
CA VAL A 273 -18.00 -2.33 7.70
C VAL A 273 -16.72 -2.87 7.07
N GLY A 274 -15.83 -1.97 6.70
CA GLY A 274 -14.55 -2.29 6.06
C GLY A 274 -13.44 -1.32 6.47
N VAL A 275 -12.29 -1.46 5.84
CA VAL A 275 -11.12 -0.60 6.00
C VAL A 275 -10.53 -0.34 4.63
N ASP A 276 -10.03 0.84 4.38
CA ASP A 276 -9.23 1.44 3.32
C ASP A 276 -9.86 2.72 2.73
N ALA A 277 -11.18 2.85 2.75
CA ALA A 277 -11.95 3.91 2.08
C ALA A 277 -11.61 4.01 0.58
N THR A 278 -11.57 2.85 -0.10
CA THR A 278 -11.32 2.77 -1.54
C THR A 278 -12.43 3.43 -2.34
N ALA A 279 -12.14 3.89 -3.56
CA ALA A 279 -13.14 4.53 -4.41
C ALA A 279 -14.42 3.67 -4.62
N PRO A 280 -14.33 2.33 -4.82
CA PRO A 280 -15.51 1.47 -4.83
C PRO A 280 -16.28 1.42 -3.50
N ALA A 281 -15.58 1.48 -2.36
CA ALA A 281 -16.23 1.51 -1.04
C ALA A 281 -16.93 2.86 -0.78
N LEU A 282 -16.33 3.98 -1.18
CA LEU A 282 -17.00 5.29 -1.13
C LEU A 282 -18.26 5.31 -1.99
N LYS A 283 -18.26 4.63 -3.15
CA LYS A 283 -19.47 4.46 -3.94
C LYS A 283 -20.52 3.60 -3.21
N ALA A 284 -20.12 2.54 -2.54
CA ALA A 284 -21.03 1.70 -1.74
C ALA A 284 -21.62 2.46 -0.53
N LEU A 285 -20.84 3.38 0.08
CA LEU A 285 -21.35 4.31 1.09
C LEU A 285 -22.42 5.27 0.52
N GLU A 286 -22.13 5.86 -0.65
CA GLU A 286 -23.08 6.73 -1.36
C GLU A 286 -24.37 6.00 -1.67
N ASP A 287 -24.30 4.76 -2.16
CA ASP A 287 -25.41 3.87 -2.51
C ASP A 287 -26.15 3.32 -1.27
N GLY A 288 -25.63 3.52 -0.05
CA GLY A 288 -26.21 3.03 1.20
C GLY A 288 -26.12 1.52 1.39
N THR A 289 -25.16 0.85 0.74
CA THR A 289 -24.92 -0.60 0.88
C THR A 289 -23.77 -0.95 1.82
N LEU A 290 -22.86 0.00 2.08
CA LEU A 290 -21.83 -0.07 3.11
C LEU A 290 -22.20 0.87 4.24
N LEU A 291 -22.12 0.44 5.50
CA LEU A 291 -22.39 1.28 6.68
C LEU A 291 -21.27 2.31 6.88
N GLY A 292 -20.05 1.87 6.80
CA GLY A 292 -18.88 2.70 7.03
C GLY A 292 -17.60 1.97 6.67
N THR A 293 -16.53 2.74 6.54
CA THR A 293 -15.17 2.24 6.35
C THR A 293 -14.20 3.08 7.16
N VAL A 294 -12.95 2.65 7.24
CA VAL A 294 -11.88 3.40 7.90
C VAL A 294 -10.84 3.77 6.86
N LEU A 295 -10.62 5.07 6.62
CA LEU A 295 -9.60 5.54 5.68
C LEU A 295 -8.22 5.07 6.13
N ASN A 296 -7.62 4.22 5.32
CA ASN A 296 -6.21 3.88 5.31
C ASN A 296 -5.60 4.71 4.18
N ASP A 297 -4.93 5.82 4.49
CA ASP A 297 -4.60 6.84 3.49
C ASP A 297 -3.48 6.41 2.55
N ALA A 298 -3.86 5.75 1.45
CA ALA A 298 -2.94 5.26 0.41
C ALA A 298 -2.10 6.39 -0.22
N LYS A 299 -2.69 7.59 -0.40
CA LYS A 299 -1.99 8.76 -0.95
C LYS A 299 -0.83 9.17 -0.04
N ASN A 300 -1.11 9.36 1.25
CA ASN A 300 -0.09 9.76 2.20
C ASN A 300 0.91 8.65 2.50
N GLN A 301 0.49 7.37 2.54
CA GLN A 301 1.45 6.26 2.67
C GLN A 301 2.42 6.20 1.47
N GLY A 302 1.92 6.30 0.24
CA GLY A 302 2.77 6.30 -0.96
C GLY A 302 3.70 7.51 -1.01
N LYS A 303 3.19 8.71 -0.73
CA LYS A 303 3.98 9.94 -0.70
C LYS A 303 5.05 9.90 0.41
N ALA A 304 4.71 9.45 1.61
CA ALA A 304 5.65 9.32 2.72
C ALA A 304 6.75 8.30 2.41
N THR A 305 6.37 7.14 1.85
CA THR A 305 7.32 6.09 1.42
C THR A 305 8.33 6.64 0.42
N PHE A 306 7.84 7.30 -0.63
CA PHE A 306 8.73 7.87 -1.63
C PHE A 306 9.61 8.99 -1.06
N ASN A 307 9.04 9.95 -0.33
CA ASN A 307 9.82 11.06 0.23
C ASN A 307 10.94 10.56 1.13
N LEU A 308 10.63 9.62 2.03
CA LEU A 308 11.61 9.02 2.92
C LEU A 308 12.72 8.28 2.14
N ALA A 309 12.34 7.46 1.15
CA ALA A 309 13.29 6.75 0.30
C ALA A 309 14.16 7.71 -0.53
N ASN A 310 13.61 8.81 -1.04
CA ASN A 310 14.32 9.81 -1.82
C ASN A 310 15.34 10.61 -0.98
N VAL A 311 15.00 10.97 0.25
CA VAL A 311 15.91 11.61 1.21
C VAL A 311 17.09 10.68 1.50
N LEU A 312 16.83 9.40 1.77
CA LEU A 312 17.86 8.39 2.00
C LEU A 312 18.71 8.15 0.75
N ALA A 313 18.08 8.10 -0.43
CA ALA A 313 18.78 7.95 -1.72
C ALA A 313 19.73 9.11 -2.02
N SER A 314 19.46 10.28 -1.46
CA SER A 314 20.32 11.49 -1.55
C SER A 314 21.41 11.54 -0.48
N GLY A 315 21.55 10.49 0.35
CA GLY A 315 22.53 10.41 1.43
C GLY A 315 22.24 11.31 2.63
N GLN A 316 21.02 11.84 2.74
CA GLN A 316 20.60 12.71 3.83
C GLN A 316 19.99 11.91 4.98
N THR A 317 20.08 12.43 6.20
CA THR A 317 19.35 11.91 7.36
C THR A 317 17.91 12.39 7.31
N PRO A 318 16.92 11.47 7.34
CA PRO A 318 15.52 11.85 7.30
C PRO A 318 15.09 12.59 8.57
N ASN A 319 14.28 13.63 8.38
CA ASN A 319 13.59 14.36 9.43
C ASN A 319 12.25 14.92 8.87
N LYS A 320 11.48 15.59 9.73
CA LYS A 320 10.18 16.16 9.33
C LYS A 320 10.28 17.17 8.21
N ASP A 321 11.32 18.02 8.23
CA ASP A 321 11.46 19.14 7.28
C ASP A 321 11.76 18.63 5.86
N ASN A 322 12.59 17.58 5.72
CA ASN A 322 12.98 17.06 4.42
C ASN A 322 12.07 15.93 3.90
N THR A 323 11.33 15.22 4.78
CA THR A 323 10.38 14.19 4.38
C THR A 323 8.94 14.72 4.29
N GLY A 324 8.61 15.75 5.06
CA GLY A 324 7.24 16.25 5.26
C GLY A 324 6.42 15.44 6.27
N TYR A 325 7.04 14.49 6.97
CA TYR A 325 6.37 13.58 7.92
C TYR A 325 7.16 13.47 9.22
N GLU A 326 6.44 13.33 10.34
CA GLU A 326 7.04 13.04 11.64
C GLU A 326 7.66 11.63 11.63
N ILE A 327 8.87 11.51 12.18
CA ILE A 327 9.58 10.23 12.31
C ILE A 327 9.61 9.85 13.79
N THR A 328 8.80 8.88 14.16
CA THR A 328 8.71 8.35 15.54
C THR A 328 9.82 7.31 15.76
N ASP A 329 10.40 7.31 16.94
CA ASP A 329 11.47 6.38 17.35
C ASP A 329 12.64 6.29 16.35
N GLY A 330 12.87 7.39 15.60
CA GLY A 330 13.91 7.52 14.59
C GLY A 330 13.73 6.63 13.36
N LYS A 331 12.63 5.88 13.22
CA LYS A 331 12.45 4.86 12.16
C LYS A 331 11.05 4.78 11.55
N TYR A 332 10.02 5.24 12.25
CA TYR A 332 8.62 5.00 11.86
C TYR A 332 7.94 6.27 11.41
N VAL A 333 7.26 6.21 10.28
CA VAL A 333 6.28 7.21 9.85
C VAL A 333 4.90 6.60 9.94
N TRP A 334 4.08 7.12 10.84
CA TRP A 334 2.71 6.66 11.05
C TRP A 334 1.72 7.58 10.35
N VAL A 335 0.97 7.03 9.39
CA VAL A 335 -0.13 7.72 8.71
C VAL A 335 -1.41 7.42 9.49
N PRO A 336 -2.14 8.44 9.98
CA PRO A 336 -3.29 8.21 10.82
C PRO A 336 -4.47 7.65 10.04
N TYR A 337 -5.27 6.80 10.70
CA TYR A 337 -6.56 6.37 10.22
C TYR A 337 -7.66 7.43 10.47
N LYS A 338 -8.76 7.34 9.71
CA LYS A 338 -9.95 8.18 9.90
C LYS A 338 -11.23 7.38 9.66
N LYS A 339 -12.19 7.47 10.59
CA LYS A 339 -13.51 6.87 10.42
C LYS A 339 -14.28 7.59 9.30
N ILE A 340 -14.82 6.85 8.34
CA ILE A 340 -15.55 7.36 7.18
C ILE A 340 -16.95 6.76 7.13
N THR A 341 -17.92 7.65 7.08
CA THR A 341 -19.33 7.36 6.87
C THR A 341 -19.83 8.16 5.67
N LYS A 342 -21.12 8.03 5.33
CA LYS A 342 -21.74 8.82 4.27
C LYS A 342 -21.61 10.33 4.51
N ASP A 343 -21.63 10.77 5.78
CA ASP A 343 -21.64 12.20 6.14
C ASP A 343 -20.29 12.88 5.88
N ASN A 344 -19.19 12.12 5.98
CA ASN A 344 -17.85 12.67 5.82
C ASN A 344 -17.00 11.98 4.74
N MET A 345 -17.63 11.26 3.79
CA MET A 345 -16.91 10.52 2.75
C MET A 345 -16.03 11.41 1.86
N ASN A 346 -16.28 12.72 1.80
CA ASN A 346 -15.42 13.66 1.07
C ASN A 346 -14.02 13.82 1.70
N ASP A 347 -13.85 13.46 2.97
CA ASP A 347 -12.56 13.50 3.65
C ASP A 347 -11.59 12.39 3.15
N ALA A 348 -12.12 11.43 2.38
CA ALA A 348 -11.35 10.32 1.80
C ALA A 348 -11.06 10.48 0.29
N LYS A 349 -11.47 11.59 -0.35
CA LYS A 349 -11.29 11.87 -1.79
C LYS A 349 -9.98 12.54 -2.17
#